data_28f0a11dd0e7668aa7fac70c0d7c6a90
#
_entry.id   28f0a11dd0e7668aa7fac70c0d7c6a90
#
_cell.length_a   1.000
_cell.length_b   1.000
_cell.length_c   1.000
_cell.angle_alpha   90.00
_cell.angle_beta   90.00
_cell.angle_gamma   90.00
#
_symmetry.space_group_name_H-M   'P 1'
#
loop_
_entity.id
_entity.type
_entity.pdbx_description
1 polymer ?
#
loop_
_entity_poly.entity_id
_entity_poly.type
_entity_poly.pdbx_seq_one_letter_code
_entity_poly.pdbx_strand_id
1 'polypeptide(L)'
;TLSTDSVHRRVLDTRKSGGHIVHFVDGEFEVGDLVHGSLDWSRRKQLMDHHTSVHIVGGAARRILGPHIYQAGANKSVDSARLDITHFNRLTREDLDAIEGMSNDILVQVHRTEKSELNRKDADEKYGFDLYQGGAPKGEMIRILRISDHDVQACGGTHHDELGQIGSIRLVRSTAVQDGVEPVSYTHLRAHET
;
A
#
# COMPACT_ATOMS: atom_id res chain seq x y z
N THR A 1 -13.24 16.75 2.08
CA THR A 1 -14.46 17.57 2.16
C THR A 1 -15.17 17.60 0.82
N LEU A 2 -16.47 17.89 0.84
CA LEU A 2 -17.29 18.21 -0.34
C LEU A 2 -17.93 19.59 -0.13
N SER A 3 -18.02 20.40 -1.18
CA SER A 3 -18.59 21.73 -1.10
C SER A 3 -19.37 22.13 -2.37
N THR A 4 -20.38 22.97 -2.20
CA THR A 4 -20.96 23.83 -3.22
C THR A 4 -20.55 25.26 -2.95
N ASP A 5 -21.08 26.24 -3.68
CA ASP A 5 -20.82 27.68 -3.43
C ASP A 5 -21.32 28.14 -2.05
N SER A 6 -22.33 27.47 -1.49
CA SER A 6 -22.99 27.86 -0.24
C SER A 6 -22.83 26.86 0.91
N VAL A 7 -22.45 25.63 0.62
CA VAL A 7 -22.43 24.54 1.60
C VAL A 7 -21.05 23.86 1.61
N HIS A 8 -20.53 23.60 2.80
CA HIS A 8 -19.29 22.84 2.99
C HIS A 8 -19.54 21.70 3.97
N ARG A 9 -19.15 20.48 3.60
CA ARG A 9 -19.36 19.27 4.39
C ARG A 9 -18.06 18.46 4.51
N ARG A 10 -17.86 17.89 5.69
CA ARG A 10 -16.77 16.95 5.92
C ARG A 10 -17.23 15.55 5.51
N VAL A 11 -16.39 14.85 4.75
CA VAL A 11 -16.59 13.43 4.45
C VAL A 11 -16.16 12.62 5.67
N LEU A 12 -17.09 11.84 6.21
CA LEU A 12 -16.91 10.98 7.39
C LEU A 12 -16.42 9.58 6.98
N ASP A 13 -16.97 9.06 5.88
CA ASP A 13 -16.65 7.74 5.34
C ASP A 13 -16.89 7.72 3.82
N THR A 14 -16.21 6.81 3.13
CA THR A 14 -16.40 6.61 1.69
C THR A 14 -16.45 5.12 1.39
N ARG A 15 -17.49 4.66 0.73
CA ARG A 15 -17.69 3.24 0.39
C ARG A 15 -18.02 3.05 -1.08
N LYS A 16 -17.64 1.89 -1.59
CA LYS A 16 -18.05 1.44 -2.93
C LYS A 16 -19.25 0.51 -2.78
N SER A 17 -20.36 0.85 -3.42
CA SER A 17 -21.60 0.08 -3.42
C SER A 17 -22.24 0.10 -4.81
N GLY A 18 -22.55 -1.08 -5.38
CA GLY A 18 -23.21 -1.19 -6.69
C GLY A 18 -22.47 -0.49 -7.85
N GLY A 19 -21.14 -0.39 -7.81
CA GLY A 19 -20.35 0.34 -8.81
C GLY A 19 -20.23 1.85 -8.56
N HIS A 20 -20.98 2.39 -7.62
CA HIS A 20 -20.97 3.81 -7.22
C HIS A 20 -20.06 4.05 -6.02
N ILE A 21 -19.54 5.28 -5.92
CA ILE A 21 -18.82 5.74 -4.74
C ILE A 21 -19.79 6.56 -3.89
N VAL A 22 -20.06 6.07 -2.68
CA VAL A 22 -20.95 6.69 -1.70
C VAL A 22 -20.12 7.42 -0.66
N HIS A 23 -20.37 8.71 -0.49
CA HIS A 23 -19.74 9.53 0.53
C HIS A 23 -20.73 9.79 1.67
N PHE A 24 -20.35 9.46 2.89
CA PHE A 24 -21.07 9.81 4.10
C PHE A 24 -20.52 11.14 4.61
N VAL A 25 -21.39 12.13 4.72
CA VAL A 25 -21.02 13.49 5.09
C VAL A 25 -21.73 13.95 6.38
N ASP A 26 -21.24 15.00 7.02
CA ASP A 26 -21.77 15.56 8.27
C ASP A 26 -22.96 16.52 8.06
N GLY A 27 -23.72 16.34 7.00
CA GLY A 27 -24.89 17.14 6.65
C GLY A 27 -25.49 16.67 5.35
N GLU A 28 -26.24 17.52 4.68
CA GLU A 28 -27.00 17.19 3.48
C GLU A 28 -26.57 18.05 2.29
N PHE A 29 -26.74 17.51 1.09
CA PHE A 29 -26.73 18.18 -0.20
C PHE A 29 -28.09 17.92 -0.88
N GLU A 30 -28.48 18.77 -1.79
CA GLU A 30 -29.67 18.54 -2.61
C GLU A 30 -29.35 17.63 -3.80
N VAL A 31 -30.35 16.88 -4.23
CA VAL A 31 -30.20 16.00 -5.40
C VAL A 31 -29.97 16.84 -6.65
N GLY A 32 -28.88 16.60 -7.33
CA GLY A 32 -28.49 17.36 -8.52
C GLY A 32 -27.45 18.45 -8.25
N ASP A 33 -27.05 18.66 -7.01
CA ASP A 33 -25.95 19.59 -6.69
C ASP A 33 -24.67 19.17 -7.38
N LEU A 34 -23.99 20.15 -7.96
CA LEU A 34 -22.61 20.01 -8.41
C LEU A 34 -21.68 20.27 -7.24
N VAL A 35 -21.00 19.23 -6.78
CA VAL A 35 -20.11 19.30 -5.62
C VAL A 35 -18.65 19.30 -6.02
N HIS A 36 -17.86 20.15 -5.40
CA HIS A 36 -16.41 20.16 -5.49
C HIS A 36 -15.78 19.33 -4.37
N GLY A 37 -14.94 18.35 -4.73
CA GLY A 37 -14.22 17.49 -3.78
C GLY A 37 -12.83 18.02 -3.48
N SER A 38 -12.47 18.17 -2.19
CA SER A 38 -11.13 18.53 -1.75
C SER A 38 -10.56 17.46 -0.83
N LEU A 39 -9.37 16.98 -1.15
CA LEU A 39 -8.65 15.97 -0.37
C LEU A 39 -7.75 16.63 0.67
N ASP A 40 -7.69 16.06 1.87
CA ASP A 40 -6.57 16.27 2.78
C ASP A 40 -5.33 15.60 2.17
N TRP A 41 -4.55 16.40 1.44
CA TRP A 41 -3.40 15.89 0.69
C TRP A 41 -2.29 15.40 1.62
N SER A 42 -2.08 16.03 2.76
CA SER A 42 -1.06 15.60 3.73
C SER A 42 -1.36 14.19 4.24
N ARG A 43 -2.59 13.95 4.67
CA ARG A 43 -3.06 12.63 5.08
C ARG A 43 -3.00 11.61 3.92
N ARG A 44 -3.45 12.00 2.73
CA ARG A 44 -3.42 11.12 1.54
C ARG A 44 -2.00 10.71 1.21
N LYS A 45 -1.06 11.66 1.21
CA LYS A 45 0.33 11.38 0.91
C LYS A 45 0.93 10.37 1.91
N GLN A 46 0.73 10.55 3.21
CA GLN A 46 1.23 9.60 4.21
C GLN A 46 0.68 8.18 4.04
N LEU A 47 -0.61 8.07 3.74
CA LEU A 47 -1.21 6.76 3.44
C LEU A 47 -0.66 6.14 2.15
N MET A 48 -0.30 6.94 1.15
CA MET A 48 0.38 6.49 -0.07
C MET A 48 1.82 6.06 0.22
N ASP A 49 2.55 6.82 1.03
CA ASP A 49 3.90 6.49 1.49
C ASP A 49 3.90 5.10 2.14
N HIS A 50 3.04 4.90 3.13
CA HIS A 50 2.90 3.62 3.80
C HIS A 50 2.43 2.50 2.87
N HIS A 51 1.49 2.77 1.96
CA HIS A 51 0.98 1.73 1.06
C HIS A 51 2.03 1.30 0.02
N THR A 52 2.79 2.23 -0.53
CA THR A 52 3.87 1.89 -1.46
C THR A 52 5.01 1.16 -0.72
N SER A 53 5.29 1.57 0.51
CA SER A 53 6.29 0.89 1.35
C SER A 53 5.91 -0.56 1.69
N VAL A 54 4.61 -0.92 1.78
CA VAL A 54 4.18 -2.33 1.95
C VAL A 54 4.74 -3.20 0.83
N HIS A 55 4.65 -2.75 -0.42
CA HIS A 55 5.17 -3.48 -1.58
C HIS A 55 6.70 -3.58 -1.54
N ILE A 56 7.37 -2.51 -1.17
CA ILE A 56 8.84 -2.47 -1.10
C ILE A 56 9.34 -3.43 -0.01
N VAL A 57 8.79 -3.34 1.21
CA VAL A 57 9.16 -4.19 2.34
C VAL A 57 8.79 -5.65 2.08
N GLY A 58 7.62 -5.92 1.48
CA GLY A 58 7.20 -7.27 1.11
C GLY A 58 8.13 -7.92 0.10
N GLY A 59 8.52 -7.17 -0.95
CA GLY A 59 9.49 -7.63 -1.94
C GLY A 59 10.88 -7.88 -1.34
N ALA A 60 11.34 -6.99 -0.44
CA ALA A 60 12.61 -7.16 0.28
C ALA A 60 12.57 -8.39 1.19
N ALA A 61 11.51 -8.57 1.98
CA ALA A 61 11.33 -9.72 2.85
C ALA A 61 11.36 -11.04 2.05
N ARG A 62 10.67 -11.11 0.90
CA ARG A 62 10.67 -12.28 0.03
C ARG A 62 12.06 -12.60 -0.52
N ARG A 63 12.85 -11.60 -0.91
CA ARG A 63 14.20 -11.80 -1.42
C ARG A 63 15.19 -12.27 -0.36
N ILE A 64 15.05 -11.79 0.87
CA ILE A 64 15.95 -12.12 1.98
C ILE A 64 15.56 -13.44 2.64
N LEU A 65 14.27 -13.63 2.95
CA LEU A 65 13.81 -14.77 3.72
C LEU A 65 13.38 -15.96 2.85
N GLY A 66 13.04 -15.72 1.58
CA GLY A 66 12.71 -16.78 0.62
C GLY A 66 11.29 -16.67 0.03
N PRO A 67 10.99 -17.52 -0.98
CA PRO A 67 9.76 -17.44 -1.77
C PRO A 67 8.48 -17.83 -1.00
N HIS A 68 8.59 -18.38 0.20
CA HIS A 68 7.46 -18.70 1.07
C HIS A 68 6.83 -17.45 1.74
N ILE A 69 7.44 -16.28 1.56
CA ILE A 69 6.91 -15.03 2.10
C ILE A 69 5.74 -14.55 1.26
N TYR A 70 4.58 -14.47 1.87
CA TYR A 70 3.36 -13.90 1.32
C TYR A 70 2.78 -12.87 2.30
N GLN A 71 2.00 -11.94 1.80
CA GLN A 71 1.25 -11.01 2.63
C GLN A 71 0.03 -11.73 3.22
N ALA A 72 0.06 -12.01 4.52
CA ALA A 72 -1.10 -12.50 5.27
C ALA A 72 -2.07 -11.38 5.66
N GLY A 73 -1.57 -10.15 5.79
CA GLY A 73 -2.36 -8.97 6.10
C GLY A 73 -1.54 -7.70 6.01
N ALA A 74 -2.21 -6.55 6.03
CA ALA A 74 -1.55 -5.26 6.16
C ALA A 74 -2.49 -4.23 6.77
N ASN A 75 -1.94 -3.34 7.60
CA ASN A 75 -2.64 -2.17 8.11
C ASN A 75 -1.82 -0.91 7.84
N LYS A 76 -2.48 0.15 7.41
CA LYS A 76 -1.86 1.44 7.10
C LYS A 76 -2.62 2.55 7.80
N SER A 77 -1.95 3.27 8.67
CA SER A 77 -2.44 4.49 9.31
C SER A 77 -1.64 5.70 8.82
N VAL A 78 -1.90 6.87 9.38
CA VAL A 78 -1.12 8.07 9.11
C VAL A 78 0.28 7.97 9.75
N ASP A 79 0.38 7.35 10.92
CA ASP A 79 1.59 7.34 11.74
C ASP A 79 2.52 6.16 11.44
N SER A 80 1.94 5.04 11.01
CA SER A 80 2.70 3.79 10.82
C SER A 80 1.98 2.82 9.90
N ALA A 81 2.72 1.83 9.44
CA ALA A 81 2.18 0.68 8.75
C ALA A 81 2.63 -0.63 9.40
N ARG A 82 1.84 -1.67 9.17
CA ARG A 82 2.14 -3.04 9.52
C ARG A 82 1.91 -3.92 8.31
N LEU A 83 2.88 -4.78 8.03
CA LEU A 83 2.80 -5.85 7.05
C LEU A 83 2.92 -7.18 7.79
N ASP A 84 1.90 -8.03 7.67
CA ASP A 84 1.91 -9.37 8.22
C ASP A 84 2.40 -10.31 7.11
N ILE A 85 3.54 -10.95 7.31
CA ILE A 85 4.14 -11.89 6.36
C ILE A 85 4.03 -13.32 6.86
N THR A 86 3.88 -14.28 5.95
CA THR A 86 4.00 -15.70 6.28
C THR A 86 5.46 -16.03 6.53
N HIS A 87 5.79 -16.51 7.73
CA HIS A 87 7.12 -16.99 8.07
C HIS A 87 7.06 -17.98 9.23
N PHE A 88 7.87 -19.02 9.19
CA PHE A 88 7.84 -20.11 10.17
C PHE A 88 8.72 -19.86 11.39
N ASN A 89 9.63 -18.89 11.32
CA ASN A 89 10.51 -18.51 12.43
C ASN A 89 10.25 -17.04 12.80
N ARG A 90 10.62 -16.69 14.04
CA ARG A 90 10.66 -15.31 14.47
C ARG A 90 11.79 -14.56 13.74
N LEU A 91 11.49 -13.36 13.25
CA LEU A 91 12.51 -12.52 12.64
C LEU A 91 13.53 -12.07 13.66
N THR A 92 14.80 -12.23 13.31
CA THR A 92 15.92 -11.71 14.10
C THR A 92 16.13 -10.22 13.84
N ARG A 93 17.00 -9.58 14.60
CA ARG A 93 17.37 -8.19 14.35
C ARG A 93 18.12 -8.06 13.02
N GLU A 94 18.97 -9.03 12.70
CA GLU A 94 19.72 -9.11 11.45
C GLU A 94 18.78 -9.21 10.24
N ASP A 95 17.70 -10.01 10.34
CA ASP A 95 16.68 -10.09 9.28
C ASP A 95 16.01 -8.74 9.06
N LEU A 96 15.61 -8.06 10.13
CA LEU A 96 14.96 -6.74 10.06
C LEU A 96 15.92 -5.69 9.46
N ASP A 97 17.19 -5.68 9.87
CA ASP A 97 18.19 -4.74 9.34
C ASP A 97 18.46 -5.00 7.85
N ALA A 98 18.50 -6.27 7.43
CA ALA A 98 18.67 -6.64 6.03
C ALA A 98 17.46 -6.22 5.18
N ILE A 99 16.23 -6.46 5.66
CA ILE A 99 15.00 -6.05 4.98
C ILE A 99 14.91 -4.51 4.89
N GLU A 100 15.24 -3.79 5.97
CA GLU A 100 15.29 -2.33 6.01
C GLU A 100 16.31 -1.78 5.00
N GLY A 101 17.53 -2.32 5.00
CA GLY A 101 18.59 -1.93 4.09
C GLY A 101 18.17 -2.10 2.62
N MET A 102 17.72 -3.31 2.25
CA MET A 102 17.25 -3.57 0.89
C MET A 102 16.06 -2.66 0.49
N SER A 103 15.14 -2.40 1.42
CA SER A 103 14.00 -1.52 1.16
C SER A 103 14.45 -0.10 0.83
N ASN A 104 15.43 0.42 1.56
CA ASN A 104 15.99 1.76 1.31
C ASN A 104 16.85 1.81 0.04
N ASP A 105 17.57 0.74 -0.28
CA ASP A 105 18.30 0.63 -1.55
C ASP A 105 17.35 0.72 -2.75
N ILE A 106 16.19 0.08 -2.69
CA ILE A 106 15.16 0.15 -3.74
C ILE A 106 14.60 1.57 -3.88
N LEU A 107 14.39 2.30 -2.79
CA LEU A 107 13.95 3.71 -2.85
C LEU A 107 14.94 4.60 -3.60
N VAL A 108 16.23 4.31 -3.51
CA VAL A 108 17.29 5.06 -4.18
C VAL A 108 17.49 4.61 -5.62
N GLN A 109 17.48 3.30 -5.88
CA GLN A 109 17.81 2.73 -7.18
C GLN A 109 16.65 2.75 -8.18
N VAL A 110 15.42 2.60 -7.70
CA VAL A 110 14.21 2.54 -8.52
C VAL A 110 13.47 3.87 -8.45
N HIS A 111 13.52 4.64 -9.53
CA HIS A 111 12.93 5.97 -9.53
C HIS A 111 11.41 5.97 -9.64
N ARG A 112 10.80 4.99 -10.32
CA ARG A 112 9.36 5.00 -10.64
C ARG A 112 8.70 3.66 -10.43
N THR A 113 7.39 3.73 -10.13
CA THR A 113 6.47 2.60 -10.20
C THR A 113 5.81 2.56 -11.58
N GLU A 114 5.48 1.37 -12.03
CA GLU A 114 4.67 1.15 -13.23
C GLU A 114 3.27 0.69 -12.80
N LYS A 115 2.25 1.30 -13.40
CA LYS A 115 0.85 0.96 -13.17
C LYS A 115 0.23 0.55 -14.50
N SER A 116 -0.40 -0.62 -14.54
CA SER A 116 -1.07 -1.13 -15.73
C SER A 116 -2.37 -1.82 -15.35
N GLU A 117 -3.24 -2.00 -16.33
CA GLU A 117 -4.43 -2.82 -16.21
C GLU A 117 -4.32 -3.95 -17.24
N LEU A 118 -4.50 -5.19 -16.79
CA LEU A 118 -4.50 -6.37 -17.63
C LEU A 118 -5.75 -7.19 -17.40
N ASN A 119 -6.17 -7.94 -18.42
CA ASN A 119 -7.11 -9.01 -18.21
C ASN A 119 -6.50 -10.04 -17.26
N ARG A 120 -7.31 -10.61 -16.37
CA ARG A 120 -6.86 -11.57 -15.35
C ARG A 120 -6.08 -12.72 -15.96
N LYS A 121 -6.58 -13.30 -17.04
CA LYS A 121 -5.93 -14.43 -17.70
C LYS A 121 -4.52 -14.07 -18.19
N ASP A 122 -4.37 -12.89 -18.80
CA ASP A 122 -3.08 -12.41 -19.29
C ASP A 122 -2.11 -12.09 -18.14
N ALA A 123 -2.65 -11.59 -17.03
CA ALA A 123 -1.88 -11.30 -15.83
C ALA A 123 -1.38 -12.61 -15.16
N ASP A 124 -2.26 -13.61 -15.04
CA ASP A 124 -1.91 -14.94 -14.49
C ASP A 124 -0.85 -15.64 -15.36
N GLU A 125 -1.00 -15.56 -16.67
CA GLU A 125 -0.03 -16.14 -17.62
C GLU A 125 1.33 -15.43 -17.55
N LYS A 126 1.32 -14.11 -17.39
CA LYS A 126 2.55 -13.30 -17.39
C LYS A 126 3.30 -13.31 -16.06
N TYR A 127 2.59 -13.28 -14.92
CA TYR A 127 3.17 -13.07 -13.59
C TYR A 127 2.93 -14.22 -12.62
N GLY A 128 2.04 -15.15 -12.95
CA GLY A 128 1.68 -16.24 -12.05
C GLY A 128 0.84 -15.79 -10.84
N PHE A 129 0.64 -16.73 -9.91
CA PHE A 129 -0.18 -16.50 -8.72
C PHE A 129 0.49 -15.65 -7.64
N ASP A 130 1.80 -15.45 -7.70
CA ASP A 130 2.55 -14.55 -6.81
C ASP A 130 2.10 -13.10 -6.91
N LEU A 131 1.39 -12.76 -8.00
CA LEU A 131 0.71 -11.49 -8.19
C LEU A 131 -0.32 -11.18 -7.08
N TYR A 132 -0.90 -12.21 -6.45
CA TYR A 132 -2.02 -12.07 -5.52
C TYR A 132 -1.61 -12.07 -4.06
N GLN A 133 -0.90 -11.03 -3.65
CA GLN A 133 -0.54 -10.80 -2.25
C GLN A 133 -1.74 -10.21 -1.50
N GLY A 134 -2.12 -10.83 -0.38
CA GLY A 134 -3.29 -10.37 0.39
C GLY A 134 -4.65 -10.69 -0.25
N GLY A 135 -4.69 -11.58 -1.24
CA GLY A 135 -5.90 -12.07 -1.90
C GLY A 135 -6.08 -11.57 -3.34
N ALA A 136 -6.84 -12.34 -4.11
CA ALA A 136 -7.11 -12.01 -5.51
C ALA A 136 -8.21 -10.93 -5.62
N PRO A 137 -8.00 -9.84 -6.37
CA PRO A 137 -9.04 -8.84 -6.60
C PRO A 137 -10.20 -9.43 -7.41
N LYS A 138 -11.39 -8.84 -7.28
CA LYS A 138 -12.57 -9.23 -8.06
C LYS A 138 -12.54 -8.58 -9.45
N GLY A 139 -13.14 -9.23 -10.43
CA GLY A 139 -13.31 -8.70 -11.79
C GLY A 139 -12.38 -9.36 -12.81
N GLU A 140 -12.64 -9.09 -14.09
CA GLU A 140 -11.87 -9.59 -15.23
C GLU A 140 -10.63 -8.73 -15.50
N MET A 141 -10.74 -7.42 -15.32
CA MET A 141 -9.64 -6.50 -15.41
C MET A 141 -9.04 -6.27 -14.03
N ILE A 142 -7.75 -6.41 -13.91
CA ILE A 142 -7.01 -6.20 -12.67
C ILE A 142 -5.91 -5.14 -12.86
N ARG A 143 -5.82 -4.29 -11.87
CA ARG A 143 -4.78 -3.26 -11.82
C ARG A 143 -3.53 -3.84 -11.19
N ILE A 144 -2.40 -3.63 -11.85
CA ILE A 144 -1.09 -4.14 -11.45
C ILE A 144 -0.19 -2.96 -11.08
N LEU A 145 0.48 -3.09 -9.97
CA LEU A 145 1.60 -2.25 -9.56
C LEU A 145 2.89 -3.05 -9.74
N ARG A 146 3.87 -2.47 -10.43
CA ARG A 146 5.21 -3.02 -10.59
C ARG A 146 6.25 -2.02 -10.07
N ILE A 147 7.19 -2.51 -9.31
CA ILE A 147 8.37 -1.79 -8.83
C ILE A 147 9.61 -2.46 -9.44
N SER A 148 9.93 -2.12 -10.68
CA SER A 148 11.01 -2.76 -11.43
C SER A 148 10.91 -4.29 -11.36
N ASP A 149 12.02 -4.97 -11.11
CA ASP A 149 12.06 -6.42 -10.85
C ASP A 149 11.94 -6.74 -9.35
N HIS A 150 11.74 -5.73 -8.51
CA HIS A 150 11.65 -5.89 -7.07
C HIS A 150 10.33 -6.51 -6.61
N ASP A 151 9.21 -5.98 -7.09
CA ASP A 151 7.88 -6.44 -6.71
C ASP A 151 6.86 -6.23 -7.83
N VAL A 152 5.94 -7.17 -8.00
CA VAL A 152 4.79 -7.06 -8.91
C VAL A 152 3.57 -7.62 -8.21
N GLN A 153 2.53 -6.80 -8.02
CA GLN A 153 1.32 -7.22 -7.33
C GLN A 153 0.05 -6.66 -7.97
N ALA A 154 -1.03 -7.41 -7.88
CA ALA A 154 -2.37 -6.93 -8.17
C ALA A 154 -2.83 -6.01 -7.02
N CYS A 155 -2.85 -4.71 -7.25
CA CYS A 155 -3.21 -3.73 -6.25
C CYS A 155 -4.04 -2.58 -6.80
N GLY A 156 -5.26 -2.41 -6.28
CA GLY A 156 -6.16 -1.32 -6.61
C GLY A 156 -5.95 -0.03 -5.82
N GLY A 157 -4.95 0.01 -4.95
CA GLY A 157 -4.69 1.15 -4.06
C GLY A 157 -4.05 2.36 -4.75
N THR A 158 -3.85 3.42 -3.98
CA THR A 158 -3.16 4.63 -4.41
C THR A 158 -1.70 4.54 -4.03
N HIS A 159 -0.82 4.74 -5.01
CA HIS A 159 0.64 4.62 -4.88
C HIS A 159 1.34 5.81 -5.48
N HIS A 160 2.56 6.08 -5.01
CA HIS A 160 3.45 7.05 -5.63
C HIS A 160 3.86 6.60 -7.03
N ASP A 161 4.02 7.55 -7.94
CA ASP A 161 4.66 7.34 -9.24
C ASP A 161 6.18 7.36 -9.09
N GLU A 162 6.70 8.18 -8.19
CA GLU A 162 8.12 8.35 -7.91
C GLU A 162 8.44 7.90 -6.48
N LEU A 163 9.33 6.92 -6.33
CA LEU A 163 9.66 6.34 -5.03
C LEU A 163 10.45 7.28 -4.11
N GLY A 164 11.24 8.18 -4.68
CA GLY A 164 11.99 9.19 -3.92
C GLY A 164 11.13 10.12 -3.06
N GLN A 165 9.81 10.20 -3.32
CA GLN A 165 8.88 10.98 -2.52
C GLN A 165 8.57 10.35 -1.15
N ILE A 166 8.91 9.08 -0.94
CA ILE A 166 8.66 8.36 0.32
C ILE A 166 9.66 8.78 1.40
N GLY A 167 10.89 9.12 1.02
CA GLY A 167 11.99 9.38 1.96
C GLY A 167 12.71 8.08 2.32
N SER A 168 12.71 7.68 3.59
CA SER A 168 13.32 6.43 4.05
C SER A 168 12.34 5.57 4.84
N ILE A 169 12.52 4.27 4.80
CA ILE A 169 11.74 3.28 5.54
C ILE A 169 12.52 2.86 6.78
N ARG A 170 11.86 2.84 7.94
CA ARG A 170 12.41 2.35 9.21
C ARG A 170 11.56 1.21 9.74
N LEU A 171 12.15 0.02 9.89
CA LEU A 171 11.51 -1.12 10.55
C LEU A 171 11.65 -0.98 12.06
N VAL A 172 10.51 -0.89 12.75
CA VAL A 172 10.49 -0.61 14.18
C VAL A 172 10.58 -1.89 14.98
N ARG A 173 9.75 -2.88 14.65
CA ARG A 173 9.71 -4.16 15.36
C ARG A 173 8.99 -5.23 14.55
N SER A 174 9.29 -6.48 14.88
CA SER A 174 8.47 -7.64 14.57
C SER A 174 7.96 -8.27 15.88
N THR A 175 6.73 -8.76 15.86
CA THR A 175 6.13 -9.45 17.02
C THR A 175 5.32 -10.62 16.51
N ALA A 176 5.70 -11.86 16.84
CA ALA A 176 4.92 -13.03 16.49
C ALA A 176 3.52 -12.93 17.14
N VAL A 177 2.48 -13.06 16.32
CA VAL A 177 1.08 -12.99 16.75
C VAL A 177 0.42 -14.36 16.68
N GLN A 178 0.84 -15.18 15.72
CA GLN A 178 0.28 -16.50 15.46
C GLN A 178 1.33 -17.37 14.78
N ASP A 179 1.24 -18.69 14.95
CA ASP A 179 2.13 -19.63 14.25
C ASP A 179 2.10 -19.40 12.73
N GLY A 180 3.28 -19.17 12.17
CA GLY A 180 3.48 -18.96 10.74
C GLY A 180 3.15 -17.55 10.23
N VAL A 181 2.87 -16.57 11.09
CA VAL A 181 2.64 -15.17 10.71
C VAL A 181 3.47 -14.21 11.57
N GLU A 182 4.31 -13.43 10.90
CA GLU A 182 5.17 -12.40 11.51
C GLU A 182 4.74 -11.00 11.08
N PRO A 183 4.10 -10.22 11.96
CA PRO A 183 3.81 -8.81 11.74
C PRO A 183 5.07 -7.95 11.84
N VAL A 184 5.36 -7.23 10.78
CA VAL A 184 6.44 -6.25 10.70
C VAL A 184 5.87 -4.85 10.74
N SER A 185 6.14 -4.11 11.81
CA SER A 185 5.73 -2.71 11.96
C SER A 185 6.84 -1.77 11.50
N TYR A 186 6.49 -0.78 10.70
CA TYR A 186 7.42 0.20 10.14
C TYR A 186 6.78 1.58 10.00
N THR A 187 7.63 2.58 9.82
CA THR A 187 7.26 3.93 9.45
C THR A 187 8.21 4.44 8.37
N HIS A 188 7.84 5.53 7.71
CA HIS A 188 8.74 6.25 6.82
C HIS A 188 9.19 7.56 7.48
N LEU A 189 10.43 7.95 7.22
CA LEU A 189 10.99 9.23 7.63
C LEU A 189 11.05 10.15 6.40
N ARG A 190 10.50 11.35 6.51
CA ARG A 190 10.61 12.35 5.45
C ARG A 190 12.05 12.87 5.37
N ALA A 191 12.48 13.26 4.18
CA ALA A 191 13.83 13.78 3.93
C ALA A 191 14.19 15.06 4.75
N HIS A 192 13.24 15.62 5.49
CA HIS A 192 13.43 16.82 6.33
C HIS A 192 13.43 16.51 7.83
N GLU A 193 13.34 15.25 8.24
CA GLU A 193 13.30 14.82 9.65
C GLU A 193 14.60 14.13 10.10
N THR A 194 15.66 14.23 9.27
CA THR A 194 17.01 13.72 9.57
C THR A 194 17.97 14.82 9.91
#